data_03c186170f45cdc8a6896896a7c5e4c3
#
_entry.id   03c186170f45cdc8a6896896a7c5e4c3
#
_cell.length_a   1.000
_cell.length_b   1.000
_cell.length_c   1.000
_cell.angle_alpha   90.00
_cell.angle_beta   90.00
_cell.angle_gamma   90.00
#
_symmetry.space_group_name_H-M   'P 1'
#
loop_
_entity.id
_entity.type
_entity.pdbx_description
1 polymer ?
#
loop_
_entity_poly.entity_id
_entity_poly.type
_entity_poly.pdbx_seq_one_letter_code
_entity_poly.pdbx_strand_id
1 'polypeptide(L)'
;MNRVRIKFSKHGAMKYLGHLDLLRFFQKAIKRANIPVAMSHGFSPHQLLSFAMPLSVGLTSEGEYFDMELDSEKAPGISPDDIMKRLSDAMVDGIEIISVRPLSKDEKNVMASVSEALYIVYYKRHPKWEDIASSNDLVKHFTGLSSLLWEKETKKGTKVLDLKKEVSLFETACFDERFFFDHPYFDDTGEFLTGEGDPYFLIKLSAGSGNNIRPEAFFEVLLNDYTKEHYTIVTEGNGTGDLAVHRVELIFDR
;
A
#
# COMPACT_ATOMS: atom_id res chain seq x y z
N MET A 1 -12.75 16.21 -19.91
CA MET A 1 -12.13 15.42 -18.82
C MET A 1 -10.64 15.51 -19.02
N ASN A 2 -9.90 16.13 -18.08
CA ASN A 2 -8.46 16.35 -18.26
C ASN A 2 -7.61 15.54 -17.29
N ARG A 3 -8.20 14.97 -16.24
CA ARG A 3 -7.51 14.15 -15.23
C ARG A 3 -8.32 12.90 -14.90
N VAL A 4 -7.62 11.80 -14.71
CA VAL A 4 -8.19 10.52 -14.25
C VAL A 4 -7.37 9.97 -13.11
N ARG A 5 -8.02 9.25 -12.18
CA ARG A 5 -7.40 8.44 -11.14
C ARG A 5 -7.52 6.98 -11.53
N ILE A 6 -6.41 6.30 -11.49
CA ILE A 6 -6.28 4.89 -11.80
C ILE A 6 -6.00 4.13 -10.52
N LYS A 7 -6.80 3.09 -10.22
CA LYS A 7 -6.52 2.09 -9.19
C LYS A 7 -5.92 0.86 -9.85
N PHE A 8 -4.89 0.29 -9.24
CA PHE A 8 -4.24 -0.92 -9.73
C PHE A 8 -3.76 -1.82 -8.60
N SER A 9 -3.56 -3.11 -8.91
CA SER A 9 -2.94 -4.08 -8.01
C SER A 9 -1.44 -4.20 -8.27
N LYS A 10 -0.72 -4.69 -7.28
CA LYS A 10 0.70 -5.04 -7.36
C LYS A 10 0.96 -6.34 -6.60
N HIS A 11 1.26 -7.41 -7.32
CA HIS A 11 1.45 -8.74 -6.73
C HIS A 11 2.50 -9.55 -7.52
N GLY A 12 2.67 -10.82 -7.19
CA GLY A 12 3.63 -11.71 -7.85
C GLY A 12 5.04 -11.12 -7.90
N ALA A 13 5.74 -11.30 -9.00
CA ALA A 13 7.10 -10.76 -9.18
C ALA A 13 7.16 -9.23 -9.15
N MET A 14 6.05 -8.57 -9.46
CA MET A 14 5.99 -7.11 -9.47
C MET A 14 6.08 -6.47 -8.08
N LYS A 15 5.85 -7.24 -6.99
CA LYS A 15 6.06 -6.75 -5.61
C LYS A 15 7.49 -6.25 -5.35
N TYR A 16 8.47 -6.76 -6.10
CA TYR A 16 9.87 -6.35 -5.98
C TYR A 16 10.23 -5.06 -6.73
N LEU A 17 9.31 -4.47 -7.48
CA LEU A 17 9.53 -3.17 -8.10
C LEU A 17 9.49 -2.04 -7.08
N GLY A 18 10.57 -1.27 -7.03
CA GLY A 18 10.61 0.00 -6.30
C GLY A 18 9.80 1.09 -7.00
N HIS A 19 9.53 2.19 -6.29
CA HIS A 19 8.70 3.29 -6.79
C HIS A 19 9.16 3.87 -8.13
N LEU A 20 10.46 4.09 -8.31
CA LEU A 20 11.00 4.66 -9.55
C LEU A 20 10.88 3.70 -10.73
N ASP A 21 11.01 2.40 -10.51
CA ASP A 21 10.88 1.39 -11.55
C ASP A 21 9.41 1.20 -11.92
N LEU A 22 8.51 1.24 -10.94
CA LEU A 22 7.06 1.23 -11.16
C LEU A 22 6.61 2.47 -11.98
N LEU A 23 7.11 3.66 -11.66
CA LEU A 23 6.87 4.87 -12.44
C LEU A 23 7.32 4.68 -13.90
N ARG A 24 8.54 4.20 -14.12
CA ARG A 24 9.08 3.93 -15.46
C ARG A 24 8.29 2.86 -16.21
N PHE A 25 7.83 1.84 -15.50
CA PHE A 25 6.96 0.81 -16.06
C PHE A 25 5.67 1.43 -16.61
N PHE A 26 4.95 2.21 -15.80
CA PHE A 26 3.71 2.86 -16.22
C PHE A 26 3.94 3.88 -17.34
N GLN A 27 5.01 4.65 -17.32
CA GLN A 27 5.36 5.55 -18.42
C GLN A 27 5.48 4.81 -19.78
N LYS A 28 6.12 3.63 -19.78
CA LYS A 28 6.24 2.79 -20.97
C LYS A 28 4.90 2.14 -21.35
N ALA A 29 4.12 1.69 -20.36
CA ALA A 29 2.81 1.08 -20.59
C ALA A 29 1.81 2.07 -21.20
N ILE A 30 1.72 3.29 -20.68
CA ILE A 30 0.89 4.38 -21.21
C ILE A 30 1.27 4.69 -22.67
N LYS A 31 2.56 4.69 -22.97
CA LYS A 31 3.03 4.89 -24.35
C LYS A 31 2.63 3.74 -25.27
N ARG A 32 2.76 2.47 -24.83
CA ARG A 32 2.30 1.30 -25.60
C ARG A 32 0.79 1.30 -25.83
N ALA A 33 0.04 1.72 -24.83
CA ALA A 33 -1.41 1.85 -24.87
C ALA A 33 -1.92 3.00 -25.77
N ASN A 34 -1.01 3.82 -26.34
CA ASN A 34 -1.35 5.03 -27.08
C ASN A 34 -2.35 5.95 -26.34
N ILE A 35 -2.17 6.08 -25.02
CA ILE A 35 -2.96 7.01 -24.23
C ILE A 35 -2.28 8.39 -24.30
N PRO A 36 -2.98 9.42 -24.78
CA PRO A 36 -2.42 10.77 -24.91
C PRO A 36 -2.36 11.43 -23.52
N VAL A 37 -1.25 11.27 -22.86
CA VAL A 37 -0.93 11.89 -21.57
C VAL A 37 -0.32 13.27 -21.80
N ALA A 38 -0.67 14.24 -20.94
CA ALA A 38 -0.06 15.55 -20.93
C ALA A 38 1.41 15.47 -20.50
N MET A 39 2.24 16.32 -21.09
CA MET A 39 3.66 16.42 -20.78
C MET A 39 3.97 17.67 -19.98
N SER A 40 4.94 17.58 -19.09
CA SER A 40 5.43 18.76 -18.37
C SER A 40 6.10 19.76 -19.33
N HIS A 41 6.05 21.04 -18.96
CA HIS A 41 6.77 22.09 -19.66
C HIS A 41 8.26 22.11 -19.27
N GLY A 42 9.13 22.54 -20.19
CA GLY A 42 10.55 22.73 -19.92
C GLY A 42 11.47 21.89 -20.81
N PHE A 43 12.77 21.87 -20.46
CA PHE A 43 13.83 21.24 -21.28
C PHE A 43 13.81 19.70 -21.28
N SER A 44 13.18 19.08 -20.30
CA SER A 44 13.08 17.61 -20.18
C SER A 44 11.63 17.21 -19.93
N PRO A 45 10.77 17.23 -20.97
CA PRO A 45 9.36 16.91 -20.82
C PRO A 45 9.15 15.47 -20.32
N HIS A 46 8.30 15.30 -19.30
CA HIS A 46 7.89 14.01 -18.77
C HIS A 46 6.37 13.93 -18.65
N GLN A 47 5.83 12.73 -18.69
CA GLN A 47 4.41 12.49 -18.51
C GLN A 47 3.93 13.00 -17.15
N LEU A 48 2.80 13.71 -17.11
CA LEU A 48 2.20 14.23 -15.88
C LEU A 48 1.45 13.11 -15.14
N LEU A 49 2.20 12.37 -14.34
CA LEU A 49 1.73 11.28 -13.47
C LEU A 49 2.03 11.65 -12.02
N SER A 50 1.07 11.43 -11.13
CA SER A 50 1.23 11.60 -9.69
C SER A 50 0.81 10.32 -8.99
N PHE A 51 1.76 9.59 -8.44
CA PHE A 51 1.48 8.38 -7.66
C PHE A 51 1.09 8.74 -6.23
N ALA A 52 0.20 7.94 -5.66
CA ALA A 52 -0.11 7.96 -4.24
C ALA A 52 1.10 7.52 -3.41
N MET A 53 0.87 7.24 -2.15
CA MET A 53 1.90 6.78 -1.24
C MET A 53 2.61 5.53 -1.77
N PRO A 54 3.95 5.58 -1.99
CA PRO A 54 4.70 4.40 -2.44
C PRO A 54 4.58 3.22 -1.49
N LEU A 55 4.44 2.03 -2.06
CA LEU A 55 4.52 0.77 -1.32
C LEU A 55 5.99 0.32 -1.24
N SER A 56 6.39 -0.20 -0.09
CA SER A 56 7.74 -0.78 0.08
C SER A 56 7.96 -1.96 -0.87
N VAL A 57 9.22 -2.21 -1.20
CA VAL A 57 9.61 -3.38 -2.00
C VAL A 57 9.30 -4.66 -1.21
N GLY A 58 8.81 -5.68 -1.88
CA GLY A 58 8.44 -6.96 -1.29
C GLY A 58 6.97 -7.04 -0.85
N LEU A 59 6.24 -5.91 -0.79
CA LEU A 59 4.84 -5.88 -0.38
C LEU A 59 3.90 -5.99 -1.58
N THR A 60 2.79 -6.71 -1.37
CA THR A 60 1.69 -6.80 -2.33
C THR A 60 0.59 -5.78 -2.03
N SER A 61 -0.25 -5.46 -3.00
CA SER A 61 -1.35 -4.52 -2.83
C SER A 61 -2.46 -4.71 -3.86
N GLU A 62 -3.68 -4.43 -3.46
CA GLU A 62 -4.85 -4.23 -4.32
C GLU A 62 -5.37 -2.79 -4.29
N GLY A 63 -4.66 -1.90 -3.59
CA GLY A 63 -5.02 -0.50 -3.37
C GLY A 63 -3.93 0.49 -3.74
N GLU A 64 -3.32 0.37 -4.92
CA GLU A 64 -2.38 1.35 -5.44
C GLU A 64 -3.08 2.35 -6.35
N TYR A 65 -2.60 3.61 -6.34
CA TYR A 65 -3.23 4.67 -7.11
C TYR A 65 -2.22 5.60 -7.77
N PHE A 66 -2.59 6.09 -8.95
CA PHE A 66 -1.97 7.28 -9.52
C PHE A 66 -2.98 8.12 -10.28
N ASP A 67 -2.72 9.43 -10.32
CA ASP A 67 -3.43 10.37 -11.16
C ASP A 67 -2.65 10.57 -12.45
N MET A 68 -3.37 10.67 -13.57
CA MET A 68 -2.83 10.93 -14.90
C MET A 68 -3.54 12.13 -15.50
N GLU A 69 -2.76 13.08 -16.03
CA GLU A 69 -3.28 14.22 -16.78
C GLU A 69 -3.31 13.91 -18.28
N LEU A 70 -4.46 14.15 -18.92
CA LEU A 70 -4.67 13.86 -20.33
C LEU A 70 -4.41 15.08 -21.20
N ASP A 71 -3.79 14.86 -22.36
CA ASP A 71 -3.67 15.86 -23.42
C ASP A 71 -5.03 16.01 -24.12
N SER A 72 -5.78 17.05 -23.74
CA SER A 72 -7.13 17.28 -24.24
C SER A 72 -7.19 17.63 -25.73
N GLU A 73 -6.10 18.09 -26.33
CA GLU A 73 -6.03 18.38 -27.75
C GLU A 73 -5.87 17.09 -28.58
N LYS A 74 -5.07 16.15 -28.09
CA LYS A 74 -4.79 14.86 -28.76
C LYS A 74 -5.83 13.78 -28.49
N ALA A 75 -6.63 13.92 -27.43
CA ALA A 75 -7.67 12.95 -27.08
C ALA A 75 -9.00 13.63 -26.76
N PRO A 76 -9.60 14.35 -27.70
CA PRO A 76 -10.93 14.88 -27.47
C PRO A 76 -11.91 13.70 -27.26
N GLY A 77 -12.44 13.55 -26.04
CA GLY A 77 -13.51 12.58 -25.74
C GLY A 77 -13.06 11.15 -25.41
N ILE A 78 -11.79 10.88 -25.12
CA ILE A 78 -11.39 9.56 -24.59
C ILE A 78 -12.16 9.26 -23.30
N SER A 79 -12.78 8.09 -23.22
CA SER A 79 -13.55 7.66 -22.05
C SER A 79 -12.68 6.96 -21.00
N PRO A 80 -13.11 6.91 -19.72
CA PRO A 80 -12.46 6.09 -18.72
C PRO A 80 -12.37 4.61 -19.10
N ASP A 81 -13.42 4.08 -19.75
CA ASP A 81 -13.46 2.68 -20.19
C ASP A 81 -12.45 2.39 -21.31
N ASP A 82 -12.27 3.34 -22.25
CA ASP A 82 -11.22 3.23 -23.28
C ASP A 82 -9.82 3.24 -22.65
N ILE A 83 -9.60 4.10 -21.64
CA ILE A 83 -8.33 4.16 -20.93
C ILE A 83 -8.10 2.85 -20.19
N MET A 84 -9.11 2.37 -19.46
CA MET A 84 -9.04 1.11 -18.71
C MET A 84 -8.68 -0.05 -19.64
N LYS A 85 -9.41 -0.22 -20.73
CA LYS A 85 -9.16 -1.29 -21.69
C LYS A 85 -7.74 -1.23 -22.26
N ARG A 86 -7.34 -0.08 -22.83
CA ARG A 86 -6.02 0.09 -23.44
C ARG A 86 -4.88 -0.09 -22.47
N LEU A 87 -5.06 0.40 -21.21
CA LEU A 87 -4.04 0.27 -20.19
C LEU A 87 -3.94 -1.17 -19.71
N SER A 88 -5.06 -1.86 -19.49
CA SER A 88 -5.10 -3.29 -19.13
C SER A 88 -4.41 -4.16 -20.19
N ASP A 89 -4.67 -3.92 -21.48
CA ASP A 89 -4.02 -4.64 -22.57
C ASP A 89 -2.48 -4.42 -22.63
N ALA A 90 -1.98 -3.36 -21.99
CA ALA A 90 -0.57 -3.04 -21.91
C ALA A 90 0.10 -3.50 -20.59
N MET A 91 -0.65 -4.12 -19.68
CA MET A 91 -0.09 -4.62 -18.42
C MET A 91 0.69 -5.93 -18.61
N VAL A 92 1.39 -6.30 -17.57
CA VAL A 92 2.10 -7.58 -17.44
C VAL A 92 1.54 -8.31 -16.23
N ASP A 93 1.82 -9.60 -16.14
CA ASP A 93 1.48 -10.39 -14.95
C ASP A 93 1.99 -9.72 -13.66
N GLY A 94 1.16 -9.68 -12.63
CA GLY A 94 1.43 -9.02 -11.35
C GLY A 94 1.04 -7.53 -11.26
N ILE A 95 0.50 -6.93 -12.32
CA ILE A 95 -0.15 -5.60 -12.32
C ILE A 95 -1.48 -5.68 -13.04
N GLU A 96 -2.57 -5.35 -12.36
CA GLU A 96 -3.89 -5.26 -12.97
C GLU A 96 -4.51 -3.88 -12.74
N ILE A 97 -5.19 -3.35 -13.75
CA ILE A 97 -5.94 -2.10 -13.65
C ILE A 97 -7.33 -2.42 -13.10
N ILE A 98 -7.61 -1.96 -11.89
CA ILE A 98 -8.86 -2.26 -11.19
C ILE A 98 -9.96 -1.27 -11.56
N SER A 99 -9.62 0.02 -11.65
CA SER A 99 -10.58 1.04 -12.05
C SER A 99 -9.92 2.29 -12.61
N VAL A 100 -10.67 3.01 -13.45
CA VAL A 100 -10.32 4.33 -13.96
C VAL A 100 -11.51 5.25 -13.74
N ARG A 101 -11.31 6.35 -13.00
CA ARG A 101 -12.36 7.34 -12.79
C ARG A 101 -11.92 8.76 -13.16
N PRO A 102 -12.81 9.58 -13.68
CA PRO A 102 -12.52 10.99 -13.92
C PRO A 102 -12.36 11.74 -12.59
N LEU A 103 -11.52 12.77 -12.61
CA LEU A 103 -11.37 13.70 -11.49
C LEU A 103 -12.02 15.04 -11.83
N SER A 104 -12.66 15.66 -10.83
CA SER A 104 -13.10 17.05 -10.93
C SER A 104 -11.90 18.00 -10.91
N LYS A 105 -12.10 19.26 -11.35
CA LYS A 105 -11.04 20.27 -11.36
C LYS A 105 -10.52 20.58 -9.95
N ASP A 106 -11.41 20.57 -8.97
CA ASP A 106 -11.13 20.96 -7.59
C ASP A 106 -10.65 19.78 -6.74
N GLU A 107 -10.65 18.56 -7.28
CA GLU A 107 -10.21 17.38 -6.56
C GLU A 107 -8.69 17.40 -6.38
N LYS A 108 -8.25 17.24 -5.11
CA LYS A 108 -6.84 17.15 -4.75
C LYS A 108 -6.16 16.03 -5.52
N ASN A 109 -4.86 16.18 -5.81
CA ASN A 109 -4.11 15.07 -6.37
C ASN A 109 -4.01 13.92 -5.38
N VAL A 110 -3.77 12.72 -5.90
CA VAL A 110 -3.79 11.49 -5.12
C VAL A 110 -2.83 11.52 -3.93
N MET A 111 -1.62 12.04 -4.10
CA MET A 111 -0.61 12.10 -3.03
C MET A 111 -1.03 13.00 -1.87
N ALA A 112 -1.72 14.11 -2.16
CA ALA A 112 -2.15 15.08 -1.16
C ALA A 112 -3.48 14.69 -0.47
N SER A 113 -4.19 13.69 -1.00
CA SER A 113 -5.50 13.27 -0.50
C SER A 113 -5.46 11.99 0.34
N VAL A 114 -4.32 11.28 0.42
CA VAL A 114 -4.20 10.09 1.27
C VAL A 114 -4.15 10.49 2.73
N SER A 115 -5.00 9.88 3.55
CA SER A 115 -5.04 10.05 5.01
C SER A 115 -4.66 8.79 5.77
N GLU A 116 -5.13 7.64 5.32
CA GLU A 116 -4.87 6.35 5.97
C GLU A 116 -4.61 5.25 4.92
N ALA A 117 -4.09 4.13 5.38
CA ALA A 117 -3.95 2.91 4.59
C ALA A 117 -4.38 1.68 5.40
N LEU A 118 -5.16 0.81 4.77
CA LEU A 118 -5.63 -0.45 5.32
C LEU A 118 -4.71 -1.58 4.87
N TYR A 119 -4.26 -2.37 5.83
CA TYR A 119 -3.35 -3.49 5.60
C TYR A 119 -3.88 -4.78 6.24
N ILE A 120 -3.57 -5.90 5.56
CA ILE A 120 -3.54 -7.23 6.13
C ILE A 120 -2.09 -7.52 6.47
N VAL A 121 -1.86 -7.96 7.72
CA VAL A 121 -0.53 -8.32 8.22
C VAL A 121 -0.59 -9.68 8.88
N TYR A 122 0.33 -10.56 8.56
CA TYR A 122 0.38 -11.89 9.14
C TYR A 122 1.82 -12.35 9.34
N TYR A 123 2.00 -13.32 10.22
CA TYR A 123 3.32 -13.86 10.52
C TYR A 123 3.76 -14.81 9.41
N LYS A 124 5.00 -14.66 8.99
CA LYS A 124 5.66 -15.70 8.21
C LYS A 124 5.93 -16.92 9.09
N ARG A 125 6.05 -18.09 8.46
CA ARG A 125 6.40 -19.36 9.14
C ARG A 125 7.73 -19.25 9.90
N HIS A 126 7.75 -18.51 10.99
CA HIS A 126 8.85 -18.50 11.93
C HIS A 126 8.32 -18.78 13.33
N PRO A 127 8.74 -19.89 13.98
CA PRO A 127 8.21 -20.28 15.30
C PRO A 127 8.42 -19.24 16.40
N LYS A 128 9.18 -18.19 16.16
CA LYS A 128 9.50 -17.19 17.18
C LYS A 128 8.37 -16.26 17.58
N TRP A 129 7.42 -15.98 16.69
CA TRP A 129 6.41 -14.95 16.96
C TRP A 129 5.16 -15.51 17.64
N GLU A 130 4.71 -16.70 17.24
CA GLU A 130 3.58 -17.38 17.90
C GLU A 130 3.91 -17.74 19.36
N ASP A 131 5.19 -18.00 19.63
CA ASP A 131 5.69 -18.27 21.01
C ASP A 131 5.74 -16.99 21.87
N ILE A 132 5.77 -15.79 21.28
CA ILE A 132 5.89 -14.53 22.00
C ILE A 132 4.53 -13.98 22.42
N ALA A 133 3.57 -13.92 21.49
CA ALA A 133 2.22 -13.43 21.75
C ALA A 133 1.24 -13.94 20.70
N SER A 134 0.08 -14.42 21.12
CA SER A 134 -1.00 -14.70 20.19
C SER A 134 -1.52 -13.39 19.58
N SER A 135 -2.07 -13.47 18.36
CA SER A 135 -2.65 -12.30 17.66
C SER A 135 -3.71 -11.61 18.53
N ASN A 136 -4.53 -12.40 19.24
CA ASN A 136 -5.55 -11.88 20.15
C ASN A 136 -4.96 -11.14 21.36
N ASP A 137 -3.84 -11.61 21.90
CA ASP A 137 -3.20 -10.97 23.06
C ASP A 137 -2.59 -9.62 22.68
N LEU A 138 -1.99 -9.51 21.48
CA LEU A 138 -1.49 -8.22 20.97
C LEU A 138 -2.61 -7.21 20.76
N VAL A 139 -3.75 -7.63 20.19
CA VAL A 139 -4.90 -6.75 20.02
C VAL A 139 -5.46 -6.29 21.35
N LYS A 140 -5.62 -7.20 22.34
CA LYS A 140 -6.06 -6.87 23.69
C LYS A 140 -5.08 -5.92 24.39
N HIS A 141 -3.78 -6.20 24.28
CA HIS A 141 -2.74 -5.35 24.85
C HIS A 141 -2.83 -3.94 24.30
N PHE A 142 -2.78 -3.79 22.96
CA PHE A 142 -2.91 -2.50 22.28
C PHE A 142 -4.19 -1.77 22.70
N THR A 143 -5.33 -2.47 22.76
CA THR A 143 -6.62 -1.87 23.14
C THR A 143 -6.58 -1.31 24.56
N GLY A 144 -5.92 -2.00 25.49
CA GLY A 144 -5.77 -1.59 26.89
C GLY A 144 -4.79 -0.44 27.15
N LEU A 145 -3.89 -0.13 26.18
CA LEU A 145 -2.94 0.97 26.34
C LEU A 145 -3.63 2.33 26.26
N SER A 146 -3.20 3.26 27.11
CA SER A 146 -3.58 4.68 27.04
C SER A 146 -2.76 5.44 25.98
N SER A 147 -1.52 5.02 25.74
CA SER A 147 -0.61 5.56 24.73
C SER A 147 0.41 4.50 24.33
N LEU A 148 0.93 4.59 23.10
CA LEU A 148 2.04 3.77 22.60
C LEU A 148 3.04 4.69 21.92
N LEU A 149 4.10 5.07 22.62
CA LEU A 149 5.05 6.07 22.17
C LEU A 149 6.13 5.44 21.27
N TRP A 150 6.38 6.07 20.15
CA TRP A 150 7.41 5.73 19.19
C TRP A 150 8.37 6.88 18.96
N GLU A 151 9.64 6.67 19.24
CA GLU A 151 10.72 7.60 18.92
C GLU A 151 11.19 7.36 17.49
N LYS A 152 10.75 8.21 16.58
CA LYS A 152 11.10 8.11 15.15
C LYS A 152 12.25 9.04 14.83
N GLU A 153 13.37 8.47 14.39
CA GLU A 153 14.47 9.24 13.83
C GLU A 153 14.08 9.87 12.49
N THR A 154 14.33 11.16 12.36
CA THR A 154 14.09 11.91 11.13
C THR A 154 15.34 12.72 10.75
N LYS A 155 15.41 13.21 9.51
CA LYS A 155 16.50 14.09 9.06
C LYS A 155 16.60 15.39 9.88
N LYS A 156 15.56 15.75 10.65
CA LYS A 156 15.48 16.96 11.47
C LYS A 156 15.63 16.69 12.98
N GLY A 157 15.94 15.44 13.35
CA GLY A 157 16.04 14.97 14.73
C GLY A 157 14.95 13.96 15.09
N THR A 158 14.93 13.53 16.34
CA THR A 158 13.96 12.55 16.86
C THR A 158 12.59 13.20 17.03
N LYS A 159 11.55 12.53 16.54
CA LYS A 159 10.15 12.91 16.74
C LYS A 159 9.45 11.81 17.54
N VAL A 160 8.81 12.19 18.64
CA VAL A 160 7.97 11.26 19.42
C VAL A 160 6.55 11.29 18.86
N LEU A 161 6.03 10.12 18.52
CA LEU A 161 4.67 9.90 18.04
C LEU A 161 3.92 8.97 18.99
N ASP A 162 2.64 9.24 19.23
CA ASP A 162 1.76 8.33 19.95
C ASP A 162 0.99 7.47 18.93
N LEU A 163 1.44 6.23 18.74
CA LEU A 163 0.85 5.31 17.77
C LEU A 163 -0.61 4.94 18.08
N LYS A 164 -1.08 5.13 19.33
CA LYS A 164 -2.52 4.98 19.63
C LYS A 164 -3.40 5.93 18.84
N LYS A 165 -2.88 7.10 18.49
CA LYS A 165 -3.59 8.14 17.70
C LYS A 165 -3.45 7.96 16.20
N GLU A 166 -2.49 7.13 15.79
CA GLU A 166 -2.17 6.89 14.37
C GLU A 166 -2.81 5.60 13.84
N VAL A 167 -3.56 4.88 14.69
CA VAL A 167 -4.23 3.62 14.37
C VAL A 167 -5.72 3.79 14.58
N SER A 168 -6.50 3.72 13.51
CA SER A 168 -7.97 3.84 13.56
C SER A 168 -8.69 2.49 13.59
N LEU A 169 -7.99 1.40 13.22
CA LEU A 169 -8.46 0.01 13.29
C LEU A 169 -7.29 -0.90 13.63
N PHE A 170 -7.47 -1.81 14.58
CA PHE A 170 -6.55 -2.92 14.83
C PHE A 170 -7.32 -4.11 15.41
N GLU A 171 -7.48 -5.13 14.59
CA GLU A 171 -8.22 -6.35 14.94
C GLU A 171 -7.56 -7.57 14.33
N THR A 172 -8.00 -8.76 14.74
CA THR A 172 -7.56 -10.04 14.19
C THR A 172 -8.73 -10.79 13.59
N ALA A 173 -8.49 -11.50 12.51
CA ALA A 173 -9.39 -12.44 11.86
C ALA A 173 -8.61 -13.67 11.40
N CYS A 174 -9.30 -14.67 10.84
CA CYS A 174 -8.68 -15.88 10.32
C CYS A 174 -8.91 -15.99 8.82
N PHE A 175 -7.94 -16.56 8.12
CA PHE A 175 -8.10 -16.87 6.70
C PHE A 175 -9.21 -17.92 6.51
N ASP A 176 -10.08 -17.69 5.53
CA ASP A 176 -11.13 -18.60 5.09
C ASP A 176 -11.29 -18.54 3.57
N GLU A 177 -12.15 -19.36 3.00
CA GLU A 177 -12.41 -19.36 1.54
C GLU A 177 -12.88 -18.00 1.03
N ARG A 178 -13.66 -17.27 1.83
CA ARG A 178 -14.19 -15.96 1.48
C ARG A 178 -13.07 -14.91 1.41
N PHE A 179 -12.07 -14.99 2.29
CA PHE A 179 -10.92 -14.10 2.28
C PHE A 179 -10.24 -14.07 0.90
N PHE A 180 -9.93 -15.25 0.33
CA PHE A 180 -9.26 -15.35 -0.97
C PHE A 180 -10.16 -14.91 -2.14
N PHE A 181 -11.47 -15.01 -1.99
CA PHE A 181 -12.41 -14.45 -2.96
C PHE A 181 -12.46 -12.92 -2.89
N ASP A 182 -12.48 -12.35 -1.69
CA ASP A 182 -12.55 -10.90 -1.46
C ASP A 182 -11.21 -10.21 -1.77
N HIS A 183 -10.08 -10.95 -1.70
CA HIS A 183 -8.71 -10.46 -1.93
C HIS A 183 -7.99 -11.24 -3.04
N PRO A 184 -8.43 -11.12 -4.31
CA PRO A 184 -7.90 -11.93 -5.42
C PRO A 184 -6.44 -11.60 -5.77
N TYR A 185 -5.91 -10.48 -5.31
CA TYR A 185 -4.52 -10.05 -5.53
C TYR A 185 -3.60 -10.32 -4.34
N PHE A 186 -4.14 -10.96 -3.32
CA PHE A 186 -3.35 -11.48 -2.22
C PHE A 186 -2.47 -12.61 -2.75
N ASP A 187 -1.16 -12.42 -2.63
CA ASP A 187 -0.17 -13.36 -3.16
C ASP A 187 0.42 -14.18 -2.01
N ASP A 188 -0.10 -15.39 -1.85
CA ASP A 188 0.51 -16.40 -0.98
C ASP A 188 1.62 -17.11 -1.76
N THR A 189 2.86 -16.69 -1.55
CA THR A 189 4.03 -17.30 -2.21
C THR A 189 4.40 -18.68 -1.63
N GLY A 190 3.58 -19.26 -0.74
CA GLY A 190 3.86 -20.53 -0.07
C GLY A 190 4.95 -20.45 1.01
N GLU A 191 5.53 -19.28 1.23
CA GLU A 191 6.46 -19.01 2.33
C GLU A 191 5.74 -18.66 3.63
N PHE A 192 4.42 -18.52 3.55
CA PHE A 192 3.56 -18.04 4.63
C PHE A 192 2.66 -19.16 5.15
N LEU A 193 2.32 -19.10 6.42
CA LEU A 193 1.23 -19.86 6.99
C LEU A 193 -0.08 -19.19 6.58
N THR A 194 -0.64 -19.61 5.45
CA THR A 194 -1.99 -19.22 5.04
C THR A 194 -2.82 -20.47 4.85
N GLY A 195 -2.94 -21.22 5.93
CA GLY A 195 -3.95 -22.29 6.04
C GLY A 195 -5.29 -21.69 6.43
N GLU A 196 -6.38 -22.38 6.06
CA GLU A 196 -7.69 -22.08 6.63
C GLU A 196 -7.63 -22.10 8.15
N GLY A 197 -8.07 -21.01 8.79
CA GLY A 197 -8.01 -20.82 10.24
C GLY A 197 -6.76 -20.11 10.78
N ASP A 198 -5.73 -19.88 9.96
CA ASP A 198 -4.55 -19.12 10.40
C ASP A 198 -4.93 -17.65 10.66
N PRO A 199 -4.38 -17.01 11.71
CA PRO A 199 -4.74 -15.65 12.05
C PRO A 199 -3.99 -14.62 11.20
N TYR A 200 -4.68 -13.51 10.92
CA TYR A 200 -4.07 -12.28 10.40
C TYR A 200 -4.56 -11.06 11.17
N PHE A 201 -3.83 -9.98 11.07
CA PHE A 201 -4.25 -8.68 11.58
C PHE A 201 -4.83 -7.84 10.43
N LEU A 202 -5.93 -7.18 10.72
CA LEU A 202 -6.45 -6.08 9.90
C LEU A 202 -6.11 -4.78 10.62
N ILE A 203 -5.31 -3.92 9.98
CA ILE A 203 -4.83 -2.69 10.60
C ILE A 203 -4.98 -1.50 9.65
N LYS A 204 -5.51 -0.39 10.17
CA LYS A 204 -5.58 0.87 9.47
C LYS A 204 -4.70 1.90 10.15
N LEU A 205 -3.73 2.40 9.41
CA LEU A 205 -2.67 3.29 9.88
C LEU A 205 -2.74 4.63 9.19
N SER A 206 -2.40 5.70 9.92
CA SER A 206 -2.15 7.01 9.33
C SER A 206 -1.12 6.91 8.21
N ALA A 207 -1.46 7.50 7.06
CA ALA A 207 -0.65 7.53 5.86
C ALA A 207 -0.72 8.93 5.23
N GLY A 208 0.21 9.24 4.33
CA GLY A 208 0.22 10.54 3.65
C GLY A 208 1.34 11.47 4.10
N SER A 209 1.18 12.76 3.82
CA SER A 209 2.25 13.75 4.00
C SER A 209 2.50 14.17 5.45
N GLY A 210 1.52 13.99 6.35
CA GLY A 210 1.63 14.36 7.76
C GLY A 210 2.41 13.33 8.57
N ASN A 211 1.81 12.16 8.73
CA ASN A 211 2.42 10.99 9.36
C ASN A 211 2.24 9.79 8.43
N ASN A 212 3.31 9.05 8.24
CA ASN A 212 3.30 7.78 7.52
C ASN A 212 3.83 6.70 8.44
N ILE A 213 2.92 5.87 8.93
CA ILE A 213 3.24 4.74 9.81
C ILE A 213 3.27 3.48 8.95
N ARG A 214 4.42 2.80 8.98
CA ARG A 214 4.54 1.51 8.32
C ARG A 214 4.11 0.39 9.27
N PRO A 215 3.43 -0.64 8.78
CA PRO A 215 3.02 -1.78 9.62
C PRO A 215 4.17 -2.37 10.44
N GLU A 216 5.34 -2.56 9.81
CA GLU A 216 6.50 -3.16 10.49
C GLU A 216 6.95 -2.32 11.69
N ALA A 217 6.97 -1.00 11.55
CA ALA A 217 7.35 -0.11 12.64
C ALA A 217 6.32 -0.12 13.77
N PHE A 218 5.02 -0.21 13.43
CA PHE A 218 3.96 -0.36 14.42
C PHE A 218 4.12 -1.66 15.23
N PHE A 219 4.30 -2.79 14.53
CA PHE A 219 4.43 -4.09 15.20
C PHE A 219 5.71 -4.18 16.03
N GLU A 220 6.83 -3.60 15.57
CA GLU A 220 8.07 -3.54 16.35
C GLU A 220 7.86 -2.82 17.68
N VAL A 221 7.24 -1.64 17.66
CA VAL A 221 6.99 -0.86 18.87
C VAL A 221 5.98 -1.57 19.78
N LEU A 222 4.92 -2.18 19.22
CA LEU A 222 3.92 -2.91 20.00
C LEU A 222 4.51 -4.14 20.67
N LEU A 223 5.33 -4.92 19.99
CA LEU A 223 5.97 -6.10 20.55
C LEU A 223 6.97 -5.73 21.64
N ASN A 224 7.76 -4.69 21.44
CA ASN A 224 8.69 -4.19 22.46
C ASN A 224 7.94 -3.72 23.71
N ASP A 225 6.80 -3.08 23.55
CA ASP A 225 5.99 -2.69 24.70
C ASP A 225 5.32 -3.89 25.39
N TYR A 226 4.85 -4.88 24.63
CA TYR A 226 4.21 -6.09 25.15
C TYR A 226 5.19 -6.95 25.94
N THR A 227 6.35 -7.24 25.40
CA THR A 227 7.34 -8.16 25.99
C THR A 227 8.26 -7.48 27.00
N LYS A 228 8.37 -6.14 26.95
CA LYS A 228 9.40 -5.34 27.65
C LYS A 228 10.84 -5.73 27.26
N GLU A 229 10.99 -6.32 26.10
CA GLU A 229 12.27 -6.69 25.48
C GLU A 229 12.47 -5.89 24.19
N HIS A 230 13.69 -5.86 23.69
CA HIS A 230 14.00 -5.16 22.43
C HIS A 230 13.99 -6.12 21.26
N TYR A 231 12.96 -6.03 20.44
CA TYR A 231 12.83 -6.75 19.17
C TYR A 231 13.03 -5.79 18.01
N THR A 232 13.65 -6.28 16.95
CA THR A 232 13.73 -5.60 15.65
C THR A 232 13.03 -6.46 14.63
N ILE A 233 11.98 -5.92 14.01
CA ILE A 233 11.29 -6.59 12.91
C ILE A 233 12.11 -6.44 11.65
N VAL A 234 12.54 -7.58 11.09
CA VAL A 234 13.23 -7.61 9.82
C VAL A 234 12.24 -7.34 8.70
N THR A 235 12.42 -6.22 8.00
CA THR A 235 11.61 -5.86 6.84
C THR A 235 12.11 -6.56 5.58
N GLU A 236 11.19 -6.93 4.68
CA GLU A 236 11.57 -7.56 3.43
C GLU A 236 12.33 -6.62 2.48
N GLY A 237 13.66 -6.70 2.50
CA GLY A 237 14.45 -6.31 1.34
C GLY A 237 14.93 -7.53 0.53
N ASN A 238 14.96 -8.73 1.18
CA ASN A 238 15.58 -9.95 0.62
C ASN A 238 14.79 -11.24 0.91
N GLY A 239 13.48 -11.19 1.11
CA GLY A 239 12.66 -12.39 1.36
C GLY A 239 12.75 -12.99 2.77
N THR A 240 13.39 -12.32 3.72
CA THR A 240 13.63 -12.80 5.10
C THR A 240 12.87 -12.05 6.19
N GLY A 241 11.89 -11.23 5.83
CA GLY A 241 11.12 -10.47 6.83
C GLY A 241 10.25 -11.37 7.71
N ASP A 242 10.01 -10.93 8.94
CA ASP A 242 9.22 -11.66 9.94
C ASP A 242 7.70 -11.53 9.71
N LEU A 243 7.29 -10.45 9.04
CA LEU A 243 5.91 -10.16 8.70
C LEU A 243 5.68 -10.14 7.19
N ALA A 244 4.55 -10.67 6.78
CA ALA A 244 4.00 -10.42 5.47
C ALA A 244 2.97 -9.30 5.56
N VAL A 245 3.01 -8.40 4.60
CA VAL A 245 2.16 -7.22 4.56
C VAL A 245 1.52 -7.08 3.19
N HIS A 246 0.19 -7.00 3.18
CA HIS A 246 -0.60 -6.73 1.99
C HIS A 246 -1.40 -5.44 2.19
N ARG A 247 -1.27 -4.47 1.28
CA ARG A 247 -2.08 -3.25 1.33
C ARG A 247 -3.40 -3.45 0.60
N VAL A 248 -4.49 -3.43 1.35
CA VAL A 248 -5.85 -3.59 0.82
C VAL A 248 -6.30 -2.30 0.14
N GLU A 249 -6.10 -1.15 0.82
CA GLU A 249 -6.67 0.11 0.32
C GLU A 249 -5.92 1.34 0.84
N LEU A 250 -5.92 2.40 0.04
CA LEU A 250 -5.62 3.76 0.49
C LEU A 250 -6.91 4.52 0.76
N ILE A 251 -6.99 5.16 1.91
CA ILE A 251 -8.13 5.97 2.32
C ILE A 251 -7.81 7.44 2.03
N PHE A 252 -8.75 8.12 1.43
CA PHE A 252 -8.61 9.51 1.00
C PHE A 252 -9.46 10.44 1.86
N ASP A 253 -8.91 11.62 2.21
CA ASP A 253 -9.70 12.70 2.78
C ASP A 253 -10.83 13.10 1.82
N ARG A 254 -11.98 13.37 2.38
CA ARG A 254 -13.16 13.86 1.63
C ARG A 254 -13.03 15.33 1.28
#